data_cc9af8d06b555e97a3c1b62bbcd50466
#
_entry.id   cc9af8d06b555e97a3c1b62bbcd50466
#
_cell.length_a   1.000
_cell.length_b   1.000
_cell.length_c   1.000
_cell.angle_alpha   90.00
_cell.angle_beta   90.00
_cell.angle_gamma   90.00
#
_symmetry.space_group_name_H-M   'P 1'
#
loop_
_entity.id
_entity.type
_entity.pdbx_description
1 polymer ?
#
loop_
_entity_poly.entity_id
_entity_poly.type
_entity_poly.pdbx_seq_one_letter_code
_entity_poly.pdbx_strand_id
1 'polypeptide(L)'
;MTVLMAIIPLIFAITMHEAAHAYIAKIRGDNTAYSLGRVTLNPVSHIDPIGTILIPGIMLISSMAAGFPFIFGWAKPVPVNYNNLKKPRLDMALVAAAGPLANLLMAIIWALVAKYVTLHPYIQGMAFYGIMINVILMVLNLLPIPPLDGSKIVTSLLPSSTAYKYNSFQRYGFFILLALIIIPFNGSNLLFYIMKPFIIAITNFIQLIVF
;
A
#
# COMPACT_ATOMS: atom_id res chain seq x y z
N MET A 1 -19.45 -13.37 -4.90
CA MET A 1 -18.31 -13.99 -5.61
C MET A 1 -17.15 -13.04 -5.83
N THR A 2 -17.36 -11.82 -6.30
CA THR A 2 -16.33 -10.79 -6.54
C THR A 2 -15.43 -10.49 -5.33
N VAL A 3 -16.02 -10.43 -4.14
CA VAL A 3 -15.28 -10.13 -2.88
C VAL A 3 -14.24 -11.22 -2.57
N LEU A 4 -14.60 -12.50 -2.76
CA LEU A 4 -13.67 -13.62 -2.50
C LEU A 4 -12.45 -13.60 -3.45
N MET A 5 -12.64 -13.17 -4.70
CA MET A 5 -11.55 -13.05 -5.67
C MET A 5 -10.58 -11.90 -5.32
N ALA A 6 -11.03 -10.88 -4.58
CA ALA A 6 -10.20 -9.75 -4.17
C ALA A 6 -9.46 -10.00 -2.85
N ILE A 7 -10.01 -10.80 -1.93
CA ILE A 7 -9.46 -11.00 -0.58
C ILE A 7 -8.05 -11.61 -0.63
N ILE A 8 -7.86 -12.67 -1.41
CA ILE A 8 -6.56 -13.36 -1.50
C ILE A 8 -5.48 -12.43 -2.04
N PRO A 9 -5.67 -11.76 -3.21
CA PRO A 9 -4.72 -10.79 -3.71
C PRO A 9 -4.45 -9.64 -2.74
N LEU A 10 -5.47 -9.16 -2.03
CA LEU A 10 -5.32 -8.08 -1.04
C LEU A 10 -4.43 -8.50 0.14
N ILE A 11 -4.67 -9.69 0.70
CA ILE A 11 -3.86 -10.22 1.79
C ILE A 11 -2.40 -10.36 1.36
N PHE A 12 -2.15 -10.92 0.18
CA PHE A 12 -0.79 -11.02 -0.36
C PHE A 12 -0.16 -9.65 -0.61
N ALA A 13 -0.90 -8.71 -1.19
CA ALA A 13 -0.41 -7.36 -1.48
C ALA A 13 0.08 -6.66 -0.22
N ILE A 14 -0.73 -6.67 0.85
CA ILE A 14 -0.40 -6.06 2.14
C ILE A 14 0.77 -6.79 2.82
N THR A 15 0.72 -8.13 2.84
CA THR A 15 1.75 -8.94 3.50
C THR A 15 3.12 -8.73 2.85
N MET A 16 3.19 -8.76 1.52
CA MET A 16 4.44 -8.55 0.79
C MET A 16 4.97 -7.14 0.95
N HIS A 17 4.09 -6.14 0.95
CA HIS A 17 4.43 -4.75 1.19
C HIS A 17 5.09 -4.56 2.56
N GLU A 18 4.43 -5.00 3.64
CA GLU A 18 4.95 -4.87 5.01
C GLU A 18 6.23 -5.71 5.23
N ALA A 19 6.27 -6.94 4.68
CA ALA A 19 7.45 -7.79 4.76
C ALA A 19 8.65 -7.18 4.04
N ALA A 20 8.44 -6.48 2.94
CA ALA A 20 9.50 -5.78 2.20
C ALA A 20 10.11 -4.64 3.02
N HIS A 21 9.28 -3.81 3.69
CA HIS A 21 9.78 -2.80 4.63
C HIS A 21 10.64 -3.41 5.73
N ALA A 22 10.12 -4.46 6.39
CA ALA A 22 10.80 -5.17 7.47
C ALA A 22 12.15 -5.76 7.03
N TYR A 23 12.18 -6.37 5.86
CA TYR A 23 13.37 -7.01 5.31
C TYR A 23 14.46 -6.00 4.95
N ILE A 24 14.09 -4.91 4.26
CA ILE A 24 15.05 -3.86 3.90
C ILE A 24 15.54 -3.12 5.15
N ALA A 25 14.67 -2.84 6.14
CA ALA A 25 15.08 -2.24 7.41
C ALA A 25 16.14 -3.11 8.11
N LYS A 26 15.92 -4.44 8.20
CA LYS A 26 16.88 -5.40 8.76
C LYS A 26 18.23 -5.35 8.04
N ILE A 27 18.26 -5.41 6.71
CA ILE A 27 19.50 -5.34 5.91
C ILE A 27 20.24 -4.02 6.15
N ARG A 28 19.49 -2.93 6.32
CA ARG A 28 20.04 -1.59 6.54
C ARG A 28 20.43 -1.31 7.99
N GLY A 29 20.23 -2.28 8.91
CA GLY A 29 20.76 -2.25 10.28
C GLY A 29 19.69 -2.13 11.37
N ASP A 30 18.42 -1.92 11.02
CA ASP A 30 17.35 -1.89 11.99
C ASP A 30 16.75 -3.29 12.23
N ASN A 31 17.02 -3.85 13.40
CA ASN A 31 16.49 -5.16 13.80
C ASN A 31 15.17 -5.07 14.57
N THR A 32 14.54 -3.90 14.67
CA THR A 32 13.30 -3.71 15.47
C THR A 32 12.20 -4.65 15.01
N ALA A 33 11.89 -4.66 13.71
CA ALA A 33 10.89 -5.57 13.16
C ALA A 33 11.26 -7.04 13.27
N TYR A 34 12.55 -7.37 13.13
CA TYR A 34 13.05 -8.74 13.24
C TYR A 34 12.89 -9.29 14.65
N SER A 35 13.27 -8.55 15.68
CA SER A 35 13.15 -8.97 17.08
C SER A 35 11.69 -9.16 17.53
N LEU A 36 10.73 -8.51 16.83
CA LEU A 36 9.29 -8.67 17.05
C LEU A 36 8.64 -9.75 16.18
N GLY A 37 9.46 -10.54 15.42
CA GLY A 37 8.93 -11.59 14.54
C GLY A 37 8.12 -11.06 13.34
N ARG A 38 8.33 -9.77 12.95
CA ARG A 38 7.56 -9.10 11.89
C ARG A 38 8.19 -9.20 10.50
N VAL A 39 9.40 -9.78 10.39
CA VAL A 39 10.05 -10.13 9.11
C VAL A 39 9.52 -11.49 8.66
N THR A 40 8.30 -11.54 8.18
CA THR A 40 7.60 -12.78 7.85
C THR A 40 6.61 -12.58 6.73
N LEU A 41 6.34 -13.63 5.96
CA LEU A 41 5.28 -13.69 4.96
C LEU A 41 3.96 -14.23 5.54
N ASN A 42 3.89 -14.47 6.85
CA ASN A 42 2.65 -14.88 7.50
C ASN A 42 1.70 -13.67 7.60
N PRO A 43 0.55 -13.69 6.88
CA PRO A 43 -0.40 -12.57 6.87
C PRO A 43 -0.91 -12.20 8.27
N VAL A 44 -1.07 -13.19 9.15
CA VAL A 44 -1.61 -12.98 10.52
C VAL A 44 -0.74 -11.98 11.30
N SER A 45 0.57 -11.95 11.04
CA SER A 45 1.48 -11.00 11.67
C SER A 45 1.22 -9.54 11.26
N HIS A 46 0.56 -9.31 10.13
CA HIS A 46 0.29 -8.00 9.55
C HIS A 46 -1.18 -7.56 9.69
N ILE A 47 -2.04 -8.40 10.30
CA ILE A 47 -3.43 -8.07 10.59
C ILE A 47 -3.48 -7.14 11.82
N ASP A 48 -4.19 -6.04 11.67
CA ASP A 48 -4.67 -5.19 12.77
C ASP A 48 -6.13 -5.52 13.04
N PRO A 49 -6.51 -5.99 14.25
CA PRO A 49 -7.90 -6.38 14.55
C PRO A 49 -8.91 -5.25 14.30
N ILE A 50 -8.51 -4.01 14.56
CA ILE A 50 -9.37 -2.85 14.38
C ILE A 50 -9.35 -2.40 12.91
N GLY A 51 -8.17 -2.14 12.36
CA GLY A 51 -8.02 -1.53 11.04
C GLY A 51 -8.28 -2.50 9.89
N THR A 52 -7.96 -3.80 10.06
CA THR A 52 -8.09 -4.78 8.98
C THR A 52 -9.43 -5.53 9.03
N ILE A 53 -10.06 -5.65 10.21
CA ILE A 53 -11.27 -6.46 10.39
C ILE A 53 -12.46 -5.59 10.81
N LEU A 54 -12.36 -4.89 11.95
CA LEU A 54 -13.51 -4.22 12.56
C LEU A 54 -13.99 -3.04 11.71
N ILE A 55 -13.08 -2.13 11.32
CA ILE A 55 -13.46 -0.94 10.55
C ILE A 55 -14.01 -1.31 9.16
N PRO A 56 -13.33 -2.14 8.33
CA PRO A 56 -13.90 -2.59 7.07
C PRO A 56 -15.23 -3.32 7.22
N GLY A 57 -15.39 -4.13 8.30
CA GLY A 57 -16.65 -4.83 8.57
C GLY A 57 -17.79 -3.87 8.88
N ILE A 58 -17.59 -2.89 9.77
CA ILE A 58 -18.59 -1.86 10.09
C ILE A 58 -18.93 -1.05 8.81
N MET A 59 -17.91 -0.67 8.03
CA MET A 59 -18.13 0.10 6.81
C MET A 59 -18.88 -0.70 5.76
N LEU A 60 -18.62 -2.00 5.62
CA LEU A 60 -19.37 -2.88 4.73
C LEU A 60 -20.84 -2.93 5.11
N ILE A 61 -21.16 -3.13 6.39
CA ILE A 61 -22.54 -3.14 6.90
C ILE A 61 -23.20 -1.79 6.66
N SER A 62 -22.52 -0.69 6.96
CA SER A 62 -23.03 0.67 6.78
C SER A 62 -23.26 1.00 5.29
N SER A 63 -22.36 0.55 4.41
CA SER A 63 -22.50 0.77 2.97
C SER A 63 -23.68 0.01 2.36
N MET A 64 -23.97 -1.19 2.86
CA MET A 64 -25.16 -1.96 2.46
C MET A 64 -26.45 -1.24 2.89
N ALA A 65 -26.46 -0.57 4.04
CA ALA A 65 -27.60 0.19 4.54
C ALA A 65 -27.77 1.56 3.84
N ALA A 66 -26.66 2.22 3.49
CA ALA A 66 -26.66 3.59 2.95
C ALA A 66 -26.56 3.68 1.41
N GLY A 67 -26.34 2.53 0.72
CA GLY A 67 -26.17 2.49 -0.74
C GLY A 67 -24.85 3.11 -1.24
N PHE A 68 -23.90 3.38 -0.35
CA PHE A 68 -22.59 3.96 -0.68
C PHE A 68 -21.47 2.92 -0.46
N PRO A 69 -20.90 2.31 -1.51
CA PRO A 69 -19.86 1.31 -1.36
C PRO A 69 -18.51 1.96 -1.05
N PHE A 70 -18.28 2.29 0.22
CA PHE A 70 -16.99 2.77 0.69
C PHE A 70 -16.45 1.83 1.75
N ILE A 71 -15.28 1.24 1.50
CA ILE A 71 -14.56 0.39 2.44
C ILE A 71 -13.17 0.98 2.62
N PHE A 72 -12.81 1.25 3.87
CA PHE A 72 -11.49 1.71 4.28
C PHE A 72 -10.96 0.81 5.38
N GLY A 73 -9.66 0.58 5.38
CA GLY A 73 -8.97 -0.17 6.42
C GLY A 73 -7.47 0.03 6.33
N TRP A 74 -6.76 -0.44 7.34
CA TRP A 74 -5.30 -0.42 7.40
C TRP A 74 -4.76 -1.73 7.94
N ALA A 75 -3.53 -2.05 7.54
CA ALA A 75 -2.76 -3.15 8.13
C ALA A 75 -2.02 -2.68 9.38
N LYS A 76 -1.57 -3.61 10.19
CA LYS A 76 -0.66 -3.35 11.28
C LYS A 76 0.72 -3.02 10.71
N PRO A 77 1.18 -1.76 10.77
CA PRO A 77 2.44 -1.37 10.14
C PRO A 77 3.63 -2.05 10.80
N VAL A 78 4.65 -2.33 10.01
CA VAL A 78 5.93 -2.83 10.52
C VAL A 78 6.67 -1.69 11.25
N PRO A 79 7.09 -1.90 12.51
CA PRO A 79 7.85 -0.88 13.24
C PRO A 79 9.27 -0.75 12.65
N VAL A 80 9.63 0.47 12.24
CA VAL A 80 10.97 0.82 11.76
C VAL A 80 11.54 1.93 12.62
N ASN A 81 12.71 1.68 13.24
CA ASN A 81 13.43 2.70 13.96
C ASN A 81 14.54 3.29 13.07
N TYR A 82 14.26 4.44 12.47
CA TYR A 82 15.17 5.09 11.54
C TYR A 82 16.51 5.49 12.15
N ASN A 83 16.63 5.60 13.49
CA ASN A 83 17.88 5.89 14.19
C ASN A 83 18.85 4.69 14.18
N ASN A 84 18.35 3.48 13.98
CA ASN A 84 19.15 2.26 13.90
C ASN A 84 19.75 2.03 12.51
N LEU A 85 19.33 2.78 11.52
CA LEU A 85 19.77 2.63 10.14
C LEU A 85 21.20 3.11 9.96
N LYS A 86 22.00 2.42 9.14
CA LYS A 86 23.43 2.74 8.90
C LYS A 86 23.62 4.13 8.27
N LYS A 87 22.73 4.51 7.34
CA LYS A 87 22.69 5.81 6.67
C LYS A 87 21.26 6.36 6.75
N PRO A 88 20.84 6.96 7.87
CA PRO A 88 19.43 7.22 8.20
C PRO A 88 18.61 7.83 7.07
N ARG A 89 19.13 8.84 6.36
CA ARG A 89 18.39 9.48 5.25
C ARG A 89 18.21 8.55 4.06
N LEU A 90 19.30 8.01 3.53
CA LEU A 90 19.26 7.13 2.36
C LEU A 90 18.49 5.85 2.66
N ASP A 91 18.77 5.25 3.82
CA ASP A 91 18.15 3.98 4.22
C ASP A 91 16.66 4.15 4.51
N MET A 92 16.23 5.31 5.04
CA MET A 92 14.82 5.64 5.19
C MET A 92 14.09 5.65 3.83
N ALA A 93 14.70 6.25 2.80
CA ALA A 93 14.13 6.23 1.45
C ALA A 93 14.06 4.81 0.88
N LEU A 94 15.10 4.00 1.06
CA LEU A 94 15.14 2.61 0.59
C LEU A 94 14.09 1.74 1.29
N VAL A 95 13.97 1.88 2.61
CA VAL A 95 12.95 1.18 3.38
C VAL A 95 11.56 1.60 2.90
N ALA A 96 11.30 2.90 2.77
CA ALA A 96 10.01 3.40 2.33
C ALA A 96 9.66 2.99 0.89
N ALA A 97 10.63 2.92 -0.01
CA ALA A 97 10.41 2.46 -1.39
C ALA A 97 10.15 0.94 -1.49
N ALA A 98 10.60 0.16 -0.51
CA ALA A 98 10.54 -1.30 -0.57
C ALA A 98 9.10 -1.84 -0.67
N GLY A 99 8.16 -1.28 0.10
CA GLY A 99 6.74 -1.66 0.05
C GLY A 99 6.11 -1.42 -1.33
N PRO A 100 6.13 -0.17 -1.84
CA PRO A 100 5.64 0.12 -3.18
C PRO A 100 6.30 -0.72 -4.29
N LEU A 101 7.60 -1.00 -4.21
CA LEU A 101 8.30 -1.86 -5.17
C LEU A 101 7.85 -3.32 -5.06
N ALA A 102 7.57 -3.82 -3.86
CA ALA A 102 6.99 -5.15 -3.67
C ALA A 102 5.59 -5.24 -4.31
N ASN A 103 4.77 -4.19 -4.18
CA ASN A 103 3.48 -4.14 -4.86
C ASN A 103 3.64 -4.13 -6.39
N LEU A 104 4.60 -3.41 -6.94
CA LEU A 104 4.87 -3.47 -8.39
C LEU A 104 5.23 -4.89 -8.83
N LEU A 105 6.13 -5.55 -8.10
CA LEU A 105 6.52 -6.94 -8.39
C LEU A 105 5.30 -7.87 -8.33
N MET A 106 4.45 -7.74 -7.30
CA MET A 106 3.23 -8.53 -7.17
C MET A 106 2.25 -8.25 -8.30
N ALA A 107 2.09 -7.00 -8.75
CA ALA A 107 1.25 -6.68 -9.91
C ALA A 107 1.75 -7.36 -11.20
N ILE A 108 3.06 -7.40 -11.40
CA ILE A 108 3.69 -8.12 -12.53
C ILE A 108 3.44 -9.63 -12.43
N ILE A 109 3.60 -10.22 -11.24
CA ILE A 109 3.32 -11.64 -11.00
C ILE A 109 1.86 -11.96 -11.33
N TRP A 110 0.90 -11.14 -10.85
CA TRP A 110 -0.50 -11.34 -11.19
C TRP A 110 -0.79 -11.15 -12.67
N ALA A 111 -0.09 -10.26 -13.38
CA ALA A 111 -0.21 -10.10 -14.83
C ALA A 111 0.31 -11.36 -15.57
N LEU A 112 1.40 -11.96 -15.11
CA LEU A 112 1.88 -13.25 -15.63
C LEU A 112 0.87 -14.37 -15.37
N VAL A 113 0.25 -14.42 -14.19
CA VAL A 113 -0.84 -15.37 -13.91
C VAL A 113 -2.01 -15.15 -14.88
N ALA A 114 -2.41 -13.90 -15.12
CA ALA A 114 -3.47 -13.58 -16.09
C ALA A 114 -3.13 -14.05 -17.50
N LYS A 115 -1.86 -13.94 -17.92
CA LYS A 115 -1.39 -14.35 -19.24
C LYS A 115 -1.36 -15.87 -19.43
N TYR A 116 -0.83 -16.60 -18.44
CA TYR A 116 -0.54 -18.03 -18.60
C TYR A 116 -1.60 -18.97 -18.04
N VAL A 117 -2.44 -18.49 -17.09
CA VAL A 117 -3.51 -19.30 -16.48
C VAL A 117 -4.87 -18.86 -17.01
N THR A 118 -5.16 -19.18 -18.28
CA THR A 118 -6.34 -18.68 -18.99
C THR A 118 -7.61 -19.49 -18.75
N LEU A 119 -7.49 -20.77 -18.34
CA LEU A 119 -8.59 -21.74 -18.35
C LEU A 119 -9.55 -21.66 -17.14
N HIS A 120 -9.22 -20.86 -16.11
CA HIS A 120 -10.01 -20.84 -14.88
C HIS A 120 -10.55 -19.44 -14.58
N PRO A 121 -11.86 -19.19 -14.74
CA PRO A 121 -12.46 -17.86 -14.56
C PRO A 121 -12.18 -17.21 -13.19
N TYR A 122 -12.13 -18.01 -12.11
CA TYR A 122 -11.82 -17.50 -10.78
C TYR A 122 -10.38 -17.00 -10.68
N ILE A 123 -9.42 -17.72 -11.27
CA ILE A 123 -8.00 -17.31 -11.27
C ILE A 123 -7.84 -16.03 -12.10
N GLN A 124 -8.54 -15.93 -13.24
CA GLN A 124 -8.55 -14.72 -14.04
C GLN A 124 -9.11 -13.52 -13.26
N GLY A 125 -10.22 -13.72 -12.52
CA GLY A 125 -10.78 -12.70 -11.63
C GLY A 125 -9.79 -12.30 -10.52
N MET A 126 -9.15 -13.27 -9.87
CA MET A 126 -8.13 -13.01 -8.84
C MET A 126 -6.93 -12.25 -9.42
N ALA A 127 -6.47 -12.62 -10.62
CA ALA A 127 -5.36 -11.96 -11.29
C ALA A 127 -5.69 -10.49 -11.63
N PHE A 128 -6.90 -10.22 -12.13
CA PHE A 128 -7.39 -8.87 -12.37
C PHE A 128 -7.37 -8.02 -11.10
N TYR A 129 -7.97 -8.52 -10.01
CA TYR A 129 -7.93 -7.83 -8.71
C TYR A 129 -6.52 -7.71 -8.16
N GLY A 130 -5.68 -8.72 -8.36
CA GLY A 130 -4.28 -8.72 -7.96
C GLY A 130 -3.49 -7.59 -8.61
N ILE A 131 -3.63 -7.40 -9.92
CA ILE A 131 -3.02 -6.28 -10.64
C ILE A 131 -3.54 -4.95 -10.07
N MET A 132 -4.86 -4.77 -10.04
CA MET A 132 -5.49 -3.51 -9.64
C MET A 132 -5.15 -3.11 -8.21
N ILE A 133 -5.26 -4.03 -7.25
CA ILE A 133 -4.99 -3.76 -5.83
C ILE A 133 -3.53 -3.36 -5.64
N ASN A 134 -2.60 -4.10 -6.23
CA ASN A 134 -1.17 -3.80 -6.07
C ASN A 134 -0.78 -2.47 -6.72
N VAL A 135 -1.30 -2.15 -7.91
CA VAL A 135 -1.06 -0.85 -8.56
C VAL A 135 -1.65 0.29 -7.73
N ILE A 136 -2.87 0.14 -7.22
CA ILE A 136 -3.51 1.17 -6.37
C ILE A 136 -2.71 1.37 -5.08
N LEU A 137 -2.32 0.29 -4.38
CA LEU A 137 -1.53 0.38 -3.15
C LEU A 137 -0.16 1.02 -3.40
N MET A 138 0.51 0.66 -4.50
CA MET A 138 1.77 1.28 -4.90
C MET A 138 1.60 2.80 -5.09
N VAL A 139 0.64 3.22 -5.92
CA VAL A 139 0.43 4.64 -6.23
C VAL A 139 0.01 5.42 -4.99
N LEU A 140 -0.90 4.86 -4.19
CA LEU A 140 -1.35 5.47 -2.93
C LEU A 140 -0.15 5.70 -2.00
N ASN A 141 0.66 4.67 -1.76
CA ASN A 141 1.78 4.77 -0.84
C ASN A 141 2.92 5.64 -1.36
N LEU A 142 3.02 5.89 -2.66
CA LEU A 142 3.99 6.83 -3.23
C LEU A 142 3.53 8.30 -3.17
N LEU A 143 2.28 8.58 -2.77
CA LEU A 143 1.85 9.97 -2.57
C LEU A 143 2.68 10.65 -1.48
N PRO A 144 3.09 11.92 -1.68
CA PRO A 144 3.89 12.66 -0.71
C PRO A 144 3.01 13.21 0.44
N ILE A 145 2.19 12.35 1.04
CA ILE A 145 1.27 12.72 2.12
C ILE A 145 1.61 11.88 3.35
N PRO A 146 2.11 12.46 4.48
CA PRO A 146 2.29 11.70 5.70
C PRO A 146 0.95 11.09 6.16
N PRO A 147 0.90 9.83 6.65
CA PRO A 147 2.01 8.94 7.00
C PRO A 147 2.46 7.96 5.90
N LEU A 148 2.05 8.15 4.63
CA LEU A 148 2.36 7.25 3.52
C LEU A 148 3.88 7.18 3.23
N ASP A 149 4.34 6.11 2.57
CA ASP A 149 5.76 5.86 2.30
C ASP A 149 6.41 6.95 1.44
N GLY A 150 5.69 7.49 0.47
CA GLY A 150 6.13 8.61 -0.36
C GLY A 150 6.55 9.82 0.48
N SER A 151 5.88 10.04 1.60
CA SER A 151 6.26 11.12 2.51
C SER A 151 7.64 10.90 3.16
N LYS A 152 8.00 9.65 3.44
CA LYS A 152 9.31 9.29 3.98
C LYS A 152 10.42 9.44 2.95
N ILE A 153 10.12 9.09 1.69
CA ILE A 153 11.02 9.35 0.56
C ILE A 153 11.27 10.86 0.44
N VAL A 154 10.21 11.68 0.45
CA VAL A 154 10.34 13.15 0.42
C VAL A 154 11.15 13.65 1.61
N THR A 155 10.84 13.19 2.83
CA THR A 155 11.57 13.57 4.06
C THR A 155 13.06 13.30 3.92
N SER A 156 13.45 12.20 3.29
CA SER A 156 14.87 11.82 3.09
C SER A 156 15.63 12.80 2.20
N LEU A 157 14.95 13.46 1.29
CA LEU A 157 15.52 14.41 0.32
C LEU A 157 15.57 15.85 0.87
N LEU A 158 14.76 16.17 1.87
CA LEU A 158 14.66 17.52 2.42
C LEU A 158 15.81 17.83 3.41
N PRO A 159 16.22 19.12 3.53
CA PRO A 159 17.07 19.58 4.63
C PRO A 159 16.40 19.30 5.98
N SER A 160 17.20 19.08 7.05
CA SER A 160 16.69 18.62 8.36
C SER A 160 15.60 19.54 8.95
N SER A 161 15.73 20.85 8.83
CA SER A 161 14.75 21.82 9.32
C SER A 161 13.40 21.71 8.59
N THR A 162 13.44 21.55 7.27
CA THR A 162 12.24 21.40 6.43
C THR A 162 11.61 20.02 6.63
N ALA A 163 12.43 18.98 6.74
CA ALA A 163 11.98 17.61 7.05
C ALA A 163 11.23 17.54 8.37
N TYR A 164 11.72 18.24 9.41
CA TYR A 164 11.03 18.33 10.70
C TYR A 164 9.64 18.98 10.58
N LYS A 165 9.56 20.12 9.89
CA LYS A 165 8.28 20.81 9.64
C LYS A 165 7.33 19.92 8.81
N TYR A 166 7.84 19.27 7.77
CA TYR A 166 7.03 18.37 6.93
C TYR A 166 6.49 17.18 7.73
N ASN A 167 7.32 16.54 8.56
CA ASN A 167 6.88 15.44 9.41
C ASN A 167 5.87 15.87 10.48
N SER A 168 5.85 17.12 10.91
CA SER A 168 4.85 17.62 11.85
C SER A 168 3.42 17.58 11.28
N PHE A 169 3.26 17.57 9.96
CA PHE A 169 1.97 17.37 9.30
C PHE A 169 1.44 15.93 9.40
N GLN A 170 2.24 14.97 9.86
CA GLN A 170 1.80 13.57 10.00
C GLN A 170 0.53 13.43 10.86
N ARG A 171 0.37 14.26 11.89
CA ARG A 171 -0.85 14.31 12.74
C ARG A 171 -2.13 14.65 11.97
N TYR A 172 -2.00 15.33 10.83
CA TYR A 172 -3.14 15.72 9.98
C TYR A 172 -3.30 14.78 8.76
N GLY A 173 -2.34 13.89 8.53
CA GLY A 173 -2.29 13.08 7.32
C GLY A 173 -3.53 12.21 7.12
N PHE A 174 -4.04 11.61 8.20
CA PHE A 174 -5.30 10.86 8.14
C PHE A 174 -6.47 11.74 7.68
N PHE A 175 -6.61 12.95 8.22
CA PHE A 175 -7.68 13.88 7.84
C PHE A 175 -7.52 14.39 6.41
N ILE A 176 -6.28 14.60 5.96
CA ILE A 176 -5.99 14.97 4.57
C ILE A 176 -6.44 13.86 3.62
N LEU A 177 -6.07 12.61 3.89
CA LEU A 177 -6.48 11.47 3.08
C LEU A 177 -8.00 11.29 3.09
N LEU A 178 -8.64 11.41 4.25
CA LEU A 178 -10.09 11.33 4.38
C LEU A 178 -10.79 12.44 3.57
N ALA A 179 -10.30 13.67 3.64
CA ALA A 179 -10.81 14.78 2.84
C ALA A 179 -10.69 14.50 1.34
N LEU A 180 -9.52 14.01 0.89
CA LEU A 180 -9.31 13.67 -0.52
C LEU A 180 -10.24 12.54 -1.02
N ILE A 181 -10.63 11.62 -0.14
CA ILE A 181 -11.57 10.55 -0.45
C ILE A 181 -13.01 11.07 -0.51
N ILE A 182 -13.38 11.98 0.42
CA ILE A 182 -14.77 12.47 0.53
C ILE A 182 -15.09 13.53 -0.51
N ILE A 183 -14.12 14.38 -0.89
CA ILE A 183 -14.36 15.46 -1.85
C ILE A 183 -14.69 14.89 -3.23
N PRO A 184 -15.92 15.08 -3.74
CA PRO A 184 -16.28 14.63 -5.08
C PRO A 184 -15.58 15.51 -6.12
N PHE A 185 -15.00 14.89 -7.12
CA PHE A 185 -14.32 15.60 -8.19
C PHE A 185 -14.44 14.84 -9.53
N ASN A 186 -14.96 15.50 -10.54
CA ASN A 186 -15.01 15.01 -11.93
C ASN A 186 -15.56 13.57 -12.09
N GLY A 187 -16.69 13.26 -11.42
CA GLY A 187 -17.35 11.94 -11.47
C GLY A 187 -16.74 10.87 -10.57
N SER A 188 -15.75 11.24 -9.74
CA SER A 188 -15.08 10.36 -8.76
C SER A 188 -14.79 11.13 -7.48
N ASN A 189 -13.83 10.68 -6.67
CA ASN A 189 -13.25 11.44 -5.58
C ASN A 189 -11.91 12.07 -5.99
N LEU A 190 -11.51 13.11 -5.27
CA LEU A 190 -10.29 13.86 -5.58
C LEU A 190 -9.03 13.00 -5.46
N LEU A 191 -8.98 12.08 -4.50
CA LEU A 191 -7.85 11.15 -4.35
C LEU A 191 -7.67 10.30 -5.61
N PHE A 192 -8.75 9.66 -6.06
CA PHE A 192 -8.70 8.82 -7.26
C PHE A 192 -8.34 9.63 -8.51
N TYR A 193 -8.87 10.85 -8.63
CA TYR A 193 -8.53 11.73 -9.74
C TYR A 193 -7.02 12.03 -9.80
N ILE A 194 -6.39 12.30 -8.63
CA ILE A 194 -4.93 12.53 -8.54
C ILE A 194 -4.16 11.24 -8.87
N MET A 195 -4.62 10.08 -8.41
CA MET A 195 -3.94 8.79 -8.61
C MET A 195 -4.10 8.24 -10.03
N LYS A 196 -5.22 8.51 -10.69
CA LYS A 196 -5.62 7.92 -11.98
C LYS A 196 -4.52 7.96 -13.06
N PRO A 197 -3.85 9.09 -13.36
CA PRO A 197 -2.81 9.12 -14.41
C PRO A 197 -1.64 8.18 -14.10
N PHE A 198 -1.25 8.06 -12.83
CA PHE A 198 -0.18 7.15 -12.41
C PHE A 198 -0.62 5.69 -12.47
N ILE A 199 -1.85 5.38 -12.06
CA ILE A 199 -2.44 4.03 -12.19
C ILE A 199 -2.44 3.61 -13.65
N ILE A 200 -2.89 4.46 -14.56
CA ILE A 200 -2.91 4.18 -16.00
C ILE A 200 -1.48 3.96 -16.53
N ALA A 201 -0.54 4.83 -16.17
CA ALA A 201 0.84 4.72 -16.64
C ALA A 201 1.49 3.39 -16.20
N ILE A 202 1.31 2.99 -14.92
CA ILE A 202 1.86 1.75 -14.38
C ILE A 202 1.16 0.53 -15.01
N THR A 203 -0.15 0.58 -15.18
CA THR A 203 -0.90 -0.51 -15.82
C THR A 203 -0.46 -0.71 -17.27
N ASN A 204 -0.28 0.38 -18.03
CA ASN A 204 0.22 0.33 -19.40
C ASN A 204 1.67 -0.21 -19.45
N PHE A 205 2.51 0.19 -18.50
CA PHE A 205 3.87 -0.34 -18.38
C PHE A 205 3.86 -1.86 -18.14
N ILE A 206 3.01 -2.34 -17.22
CA ILE A 206 2.85 -3.78 -16.97
C ILE A 206 2.34 -4.52 -18.22
N GLN A 207 1.39 -3.93 -18.94
CA GLN A 207 0.92 -4.50 -20.21
C GLN A 207 2.05 -4.61 -21.23
N LEU A 208 2.86 -3.58 -21.39
CA LEU A 208 3.97 -3.57 -22.35
C LEU A 208 5.03 -4.65 -22.08
N ILE A 209 5.31 -4.93 -20.79
CA ILE A 209 6.39 -5.89 -20.43
C ILE A 209 5.88 -7.33 -20.31
N VAL A 210 4.56 -7.53 -20.13
CA VAL A 210 3.99 -8.87 -19.93
C VAL A 210 3.29 -9.38 -21.17
N PHE A 211 2.55 -8.55 -21.90
CA PHE A 211 1.71 -8.95 -23.03
C PHE A 211 2.29 -8.50 -24.37
#